data_eda0cc0e8308409fcd545a9a419c9eb3
#
_entry.id   eda0cc0e8308409fcd545a9a419c9eb3
#
_cell.length_a   1.000
_cell.length_b   1.000
_cell.length_c   1.000
_cell.angle_alpha   90.00
_cell.angle_beta   90.00
_cell.angle_gamma   90.00
#
_symmetry.space_group_name_H-M   'P 1'
#
loop_
_entity.id
_entity.type
_entity.pdbx_description
1 polymer ?
#
loop_
_entity_poly.entity_id
_entity_poly.type
_entity_poly.pdbx_seq_one_letter_code
_entity_poly.pdbx_strand_id
1 'polypeptide(L)'
;MYYFDNAATTAQKPPAVAQAVYEALHSGELGNPSRGTHAYAMQAYRRVLAVKEDVKRLFHASDNYEVAFTYNSTTALNMVLKGVLQPGDHVLTTTWEHNAVLRPLYQLEKQGVSVDYIGSDALTGQLHYDELEKKYRPNTAYLVCNHASNVTGNVLDLQRIKLFCQTHHIGLIVDVSQTAGAYPIDISDGIVTALCFTGHKSLYGPGGTGGICIRKDTAVRPYLTGGDGIHSFEHEQPCQIPTVFEAGTMNVAGIIGLGAGIRLVLQDSLAQRMQHQQTLADIFVSG
;
A
#
# COMPACT_ATOMS: atom_id res chain seq x y z
N MET A 1 -11.30 29.62 2.87
CA MET A 1 -10.11 29.20 2.09
C MET A 1 -10.48 27.91 1.35
N TYR A 2 -10.24 27.83 0.07
CA TYR A 2 -10.44 26.60 -0.71
C TYR A 2 -9.13 25.79 -0.71
N TYR A 3 -9.25 24.46 -0.50
CA TYR A 3 -8.10 23.56 -0.48
C TYR A 3 -8.20 22.58 -1.65
N PHE A 4 -7.23 22.67 -2.59
CA PHE A 4 -7.20 21.88 -3.82
C PHE A 4 -6.07 20.84 -3.85
N ASP A 5 -5.39 20.59 -2.72
CA ASP A 5 -4.23 19.70 -2.64
C ASP A 5 -4.52 18.41 -1.87
N ASN A 6 -5.75 17.86 -2.01
CA ASN A 6 -6.12 16.60 -1.37
C ASN A 6 -5.30 15.38 -1.89
N ALA A 7 -4.70 15.47 -3.07
CA ALA A 7 -3.80 14.45 -3.60
C ALA A 7 -2.48 14.35 -2.81
N ALA A 8 -2.03 15.44 -2.19
CA ALA A 8 -0.90 15.43 -1.26
C ALA A 8 -1.32 14.84 0.10
N THR A 9 -2.42 15.34 0.66
CA THR A 9 -3.07 14.83 1.89
C THR A 9 -4.49 15.36 1.98
N THR A 10 -5.44 14.56 2.43
CA THR A 10 -6.80 15.07 2.71
C THR A 10 -6.77 15.98 3.93
N ALA A 11 -6.99 17.28 3.74
CA ALA A 11 -6.91 18.26 4.82
C ALA A 11 -8.03 18.07 5.85
N GLN A 12 -9.28 17.97 5.38
CA GLN A 12 -10.44 17.79 6.22
C GLN A 12 -10.76 16.31 6.39
N LYS A 13 -10.51 15.77 7.58
CA LYS A 13 -10.90 14.40 7.91
C LYS A 13 -12.36 14.34 8.30
N PRO A 14 -13.10 13.28 7.93
CA PRO A 14 -14.45 13.05 8.44
C PRO A 14 -14.47 13.02 9.97
N PRO A 15 -15.51 13.60 10.63
CA PRO A 15 -15.59 13.63 12.10
C PRO A 15 -15.44 12.26 12.75
N ALA A 16 -15.95 11.20 12.14
CA ALA A 16 -15.82 9.83 12.64
C ALA A 16 -14.37 9.36 12.78
N VAL A 17 -13.45 9.86 11.94
CA VAL A 17 -12.01 9.53 12.03
C VAL A 17 -11.39 10.18 13.26
N ALA A 18 -11.64 11.48 13.45
CA ALA A 18 -11.13 12.21 14.62
C ALA A 18 -11.70 11.64 15.92
N GLN A 19 -12.99 11.33 15.93
CA GLN A 19 -13.68 10.73 17.08
C GLN A 19 -13.10 9.35 17.42
N ALA A 20 -12.87 8.50 16.43
CA ALA A 20 -12.30 7.17 16.65
C ALA A 20 -10.88 7.23 17.27
N VAL A 21 -10.04 8.18 16.83
CA VAL A 21 -8.70 8.41 17.42
C VAL A 21 -8.83 8.92 18.85
N TYR A 22 -9.70 9.90 19.08
CA TYR A 22 -9.95 10.45 20.43
C TYR A 22 -10.40 9.37 21.40
N GLU A 23 -11.39 8.56 21.04
CA GLU A 23 -11.91 7.47 21.87
C GLU A 23 -10.83 6.41 22.13
N ALA A 24 -10.02 6.07 21.11
CA ALA A 24 -8.92 5.13 21.26
C ALA A 24 -7.90 5.59 22.31
N LEU A 25 -7.60 6.89 22.35
CA LEU A 25 -6.65 7.46 23.32
C LEU A 25 -7.28 7.71 24.69
N HIS A 26 -8.54 8.16 24.71
CA HIS A 26 -9.23 8.56 25.95
C HIS A 26 -9.73 7.39 26.80
N SER A 27 -10.05 6.25 26.18
CA SER A 27 -10.64 5.10 26.88
C SER A 27 -9.73 4.52 27.96
N GLY A 28 -8.41 4.62 27.83
CA GLY A 28 -7.45 3.95 28.72
C GLY A 28 -7.47 2.42 28.65
N GLU A 29 -8.22 1.83 27.70
CA GLU A 29 -8.47 0.38 27.61
C GLU A 29 -7.67 -0.32 26.51
N LEU A 30 -6.79 0.40 25.81
CA LEU A 30 -5.97 -0.17 24.74
C LEU A 30 -4.55 -0.43 25.21
N GLY A 31 -4.20 -1.68 25.37
CA GLY A 31 -2.84 -2.14 25.64
C GLY A 31 -2.03 -2.35 24.34
N ASN A 32 -0.82 -2.88 24.48
CA ASN A 32 0.00 -3.26 23.33
C ASN A 32 -0.55 -4.57 22.72
N PRO A 33 -1.01 -4.57 21.46
CA PRO A 33 -1.63 -5.75 20.83
C PRO A 33 -0.66 -6.92 20.64
N SER A 34 0.65 -6.64 20.62
CA SER A 34 1.70 -7.66 20.45
C SER A 34 2.21 -8.25 21.77
N ARG A 35 1.71 -7.79 22.92
CA ARG A 35 2.23 -8.21 24.23
C ARG A 35 1.11 -8.59 25.21
N GLY A 36 1.10 -9.88 25.56
CA GLY A 36 0.27 -10.39 26.63
C GLY A 36 -1.14 -10.77 26.21
N THR A 37 -1.84 -11.45 27.15
CA THR A 37 -3.19 -11.98 26.98
C THR A 37 -4.22 -11.27 27.87
N HIS A 38 -3.81 -10.19 28.54
CA HIS A 38 -4.72 -9.42 29.39
C HIS A 38 -5.76 -8.64 28.54
N ALA A 39 -6.87 -8.27 29.16
CA ALA A 39 -8.04 -7.69 28.48
C ALA A 39 -7.70 -6.52 27.53
N TYR A 40 -6.85 -5.59 27.94
CA TYR A 40 -6.51 -4.41 27.15
C TYR A 40 -5.65 -4.74 25.91
N ALA A 41 -4.71 -5.71 26.04
CA ALA A 41 -3.93 -6.16 24.89
C ALA A 41 -4.83 -6.88 23.87
N MET A 42 -5.72 -7.76 24.36
CA MET A 42 -6.67 -8.46 23.50
C MET A 42 -7.68 -7.53 22.84
N GLN A 43 -8.10 -6.47 23.52
CA GLN A 43 -8.99 -5.47 22.93
C GLN A 43 -8.29 -4.70 21.81
N ALA A 44 -7.05 -4.23 22.03
CA ALA A 44 -6.25 -3.57 21.01
C ALA A 44 -6.02 -4.49 19.80
N TYR A 45 -5.66 -5.76 20.04
CA TYR A 45 -5.48 -6.77 18.98
C TYR A 45 -6.74 -6.96 18.14
N ARG A 46 -7.92 -7.13 18.77
CA ARG A 46 -9.19 -7.28 18.05
C ARG A 46 -9.53 -6.06 17.20
N ARG A 47 -9.26 -4.85 17.70
CA ARG A 47 -9.49 -3.62 16.94
C ARG A 47 -8.55 -3.52 15.74
N VAL A 48 -7.27 -3.83 15.90
CA VAL A 48 -6.31 -3.87 14.78
C VAL A 48 -6.70 -4.93 13.76
N LEU A 49 -7.08 -6.14 14.20
CA LEU A 49 -7.53 -7.21 13.32
C LEU A 49 -8.78 -6.79 12.51
N ALA A 50 -9.75 -6.13 13.13
CA ALA A 50 -10.93 -5.63 12.44
C ALA A 50 -10.57 -4.65 11.30
N VAL A 51 -9.55 -3.80 11.52
CA VAL A 51 -9.08 -2.89 10.46
C VAL A 51 -8.32 -3.64 9.37
N LYS A 52 -7.56 -4.71 9.70
CA LYS A 52 -6.95 -5.58 8.67
C LYS A 52 -8.02 -6.19 7.77
N GLU A 53 -9.12 -6.67 8.34
CA GLU A 53 -10.26 -7.20 7.57
C GLU A 53 -10.97 -6.10 6.73
N ASP A 54 -11.08 -4.87 7.24
CA ASP A 54 -11.60 -3.74 6.46
C ASP A 54 -10.70 -3.43 5.24
N VAL A 55 -9.37 -3.51 5.38
CA VAL A 55 -8.42 -3.36 4.26
C VAL A 55 -8.58 -4.50 3.23
N LYS A 56 -8.69 -5.76 3.69
CA LYS A 56 -8.93 -6.89 2.79
C LYS A 56 -10.23 -6.71 1.99
N ARG A 57 -11.30 -6.29 2.64
CA ARG A 57 -12.59 -6.00 1.96
C ARG A 57 -12.45 -4.88 0.94
N LEU A 58 -11.71 -3.80 1.27
CA LEU A 58 -11.49 -2.67 0.38
C LEU A 58 -10.82 -3.08 -0.94
N PHE A 59 -9.87 -4.01 -0.88
CA PHE A 59 -9.10 -4.48 -2.02
C PHE A 59 -9.60 -5.81 -2.61
N HIS A 60 -10.73 -6.33 -2.12
CA HIS A 60 -11.24 -7.65 -2.48
C HIS A 60 -10.19 -8.76 -2.32
N ALA A 61 -9.32 -8.62 -1.33
CA ALA A 61 -8.24 -9.56 -1.08
C ALA A 61 -8.80 -10.89 -0.55
N SER A 62 -8.37 -12.01 -1.16
CA SER A 62 -8.71 -13.35 -0.69
C SER A 62 -7.98 -13.71 0.62
N ASP A 63 -8.32 -14.86 1.21
CA ASP A 63 -7.67 -15.36 2.42
C ASP A 63 -6.17 -15.65 2.26
N ASN A 64 -5.68 -15.70 1.01
CA ASN A 64 -4.26 -15.85 0.72
C ASN A 64 -3.43 -14.58 0.99
N TYR A 65 -4.08 -13.47 1.30
CA TYR A 65 -3.42 -12.21 1.64
C TYR A 65 -3.41 -11.96 3.14
N GLU A 66 -2.42 -11.19 3.56
CA GLU A 66 -2.30 -10.66 4.91
C GLU A 66 -2.03 -9.15 4.85
N VAL A 67 -2.42 -8.45 5.92
CA VAL A 67 -2.23 -7.01 6.05
C VAL A 67 -1.25 -6.72 7.17
N ALA A 68 -0.22 -5.91 6.89
CA ALA A 68 0.66 -5.31 7.88
C ALA A 68 0.55 -3.80 7.83
N PHE A 69 0.47 -3.14 9.00
CA PHE A 69 0.43 -1.69 9.06
C PHE A 69 1.83 -1.09 9.12
N THR A 70 2.00 0.05 8.43
CA THR A 70 3.22 0.84 8.40
C THR A 70 2.91 2.30 8.69
N TYR A 71 3.93 3.13 8.86
CA TYR A 71 3.73 4.57 9.09
C TYR A 71 3.24 5.32 7.84
N ASN A 72 3.51 4.82 6.65
CA ASN A 72 3.12 5.38 5.35
C ASN A 72 3.49 4.41 4.20
N SER A 73 3.10 4.73 2.97
CA SER A 73 3.47 3.95 1.78
C SER A 73 4.98 3.92 1.51
N THR A 74 5.72 4.97 1.85
CA THR A 74 7.18 4.97 1.68
C THR A 74 7.83 3.88 2.53
N THR A 75 7.42 3.73 3.79
CA THR A 75 7.89 2.64 4.64
C THR A 75 7.46 1.28 4.08
N ALA A 76 6.20 1.16 3.65
CA ALA A 76 5.67 -0.06 3.04
C ALA A 76 6.50 -0.50 1.82
N LEU A 77 6.74 0.42 0.88
CA LEU A 77 7.53 0.16 -0.33
C LEU A 77 8.98 -0.20 -0.03
N ASN A 78 9.64 0.49 0.93
CA ASN A 78 10.98 0.11 1.34
C ASN A 78 11.03 -1.31 1.92
N MET A 79 10.06 -1.66 2.78
CA MET A 79 9.99 -2.99 3.39
C MET A 79 9.77 -4.08 2.35
N VAL A 80 8.83 -3.86 1.41
CA VAL A 80 8.55 -4.84 0.36
C VAL A 80 9.71 -4.94 -0.62
N LEU A 81 10.13 -3.84 -1.25
CA LEU A 81 11.17 -3.86 -2.29
C LEU A 81 12.50 -4.43 -1.79
N LYS A 82 12.96 -3.97 -0.63
CA LYS A 82 14.23 -4.45 -0.04
C LYS A 82 14.11 -5.84 0.58
N GLY A 83 12.89 -6.25 0.94
CA GLY A 83 12.61 -7.59 1.46
C GLY A 83 12.59 -8.66 0.39
N VAL A 84 12.05 -8.37 -0.81
CA VAL A 84 11.87 -9.39 -1.87
C VAL A 84 12.99 -9.38 -2.92
N LEU A 85 13.58 -8.22 -3.23
CA LEU A 85 14.61 -8.11 -4.28
C LEU A 85 16.00 -8.48 -3.77
N GLN A 86 16.79 -9.11 -4.64
CA GLN A 86 18.16 -9.55 -4.35
C GLN A 86 19.10 -9.24 -5.53
N PRO A 87 20.42 -9.21 -5.30
CA PRO A 87 21.39 -9.05 -6.38
C PRO A 87 21.20 -10.09 -7.48
N GLY A 88 21.23 -9.64 -8.74
CA GLY A 88 20.96 -10.47 -9.92
C GLY A 88 19.51 -10.42 -10.41
N ASP A 89 18.56 -9.93 -9.60
CA ASP A 89 17.19 -9.71 -10.06
C ASP A 89 17.10 -8.58 -11.08
N HIS A 90 16.16 -8.71 -12.00
CA HIS A 90 15.74 -7.63 -12.88
C HIS A 90 14.31 -7.17 -12.49
N VAL A 91 14.10 -5.85 -12.51
CA VAL A 91 12.82 -5.20 -12.20
C VAL A 91 12.37 -4.35 -13.37
N LEU A 92 11.12 -4.53 -13.77
CA LEU A 92 10.41 -3.58 -14.62
C LEU A 92 9.68 -2.56 -13.73
N THR A 93 9.80 -1.28 -14.07
CA THR A 93 9.07 -0.20 -13.40
C THR A 93 8.62 0.84 -14.42
N THR A 94 7.90 1.89 -14.01
CA THR A 94 7.39 2.89 -14.94
C THR A 94 8.07 4.24 -14.74
N THR A 95 7.97 5.11 -15.74
CA THR A 95 8.41 6.52 -15.61
C THR A 95 7.46 7.37 -14.76
N TRP A 96 6.32 6.81 -14.34
CA TRP A 96 5.34 7.49 -13.49
C TRP A 96 5.63 7.41 -11.99
N GLU A 97 6.65 6.64 -11.61
CA GLU A 97 6.85 6.27 -10.20
C GLU A 97 7.14 7.47 -9.30
N HIS A 98 6.57 7.41 -8.12
CA HIS A 98 6.92 8.31 -7.04
C HIS A 98 8.32 7.99 -6.48
N ASN A 99 8.98 8.97 -5.88
CA ASN A 99 10.28 8.78 -5.21
C ASN A 99 10.29 7.69 -4.12
N ALA A 100 9.13 7.31 -3.60
CA ALA A 100 8.98 6.21 -2.65
C ALA A 100 9.30 4.84 -3.27
N VAL A 101 9.18 4.72 -4.61
CA VAL A 101 9.59 3.56 -5.42
C VAL A 101 10.99 3.80 -5.99
N LEU A 102 11.24 4.94 -6.64
CA LEU A 102 12.49 5.20 -7.35
C LEU A 102 13.72 5.17 -6.46
N ARG A 103 13.66 5.83 -5.30
CA ARG A 103 14.84 5.91 -4.41
C ARG A 103 15.25 4.58 -3.81
N PRO A 104 14.35 3.70 -3.34
CA PRO A 104 14.71 2.33 -2.99
C PRO A 104 15.29 1.54 -4.17
N LEU A 105 14.73 1.65 -5.39
CA LEU A 105 15.27 0.98 -6.57
C LEU A 105 16.68 1.46 -6.90
N TYR A 106 16.97 2.76 -6.88
CA TYR A 106 18.33 3.30 -7.06
C TYR A 106 19.35 2.79 -6.02
N GLN A 107 18.89 2.51 -4.78
CA GLN A 107 19.76 1.88 -3.78
C GLN A 107 20.00 0.41 -4.11
N LEU A 108 18.97 -0.31 -4.57
CA LEU A 108 19.06 -1.72 -4.94
C LEU A 108 19.90 -1.92 -6.22
N GLU A 109 19.86 -0.99 -7.19
CA GLU A 109 20.77 -1.00 -8.35
C GLU A 109 22.23 -1.02 -7.94
N LYS A 110 22.62 -0.24 -6.90
CA LYS A 110 23.98 -0.25 -6.34
C LYS A 110 24.34 -1.57 -5.66
N GLN A 111 23.35 -2.42 -5.39
CA GLN A 111 23.49 -3.73 -4.78
C GLN A 111 23.37 -4.87 -5.79
N GLY A 112 23.31 -4.56 -7.10
CA GLY A 112 23.29 -5.54 -8.17
C GLY A 112 21.92 -5.95 -8.68
N VAL A 113 20.84 -5.22 -8.34
CA VAL A 113 19.54 -5.31 -9.03
C VAL A 113 19.62 -4.50 -10.31
N SER A 114 19.04 -4.99 -11.41
CA SER A 114 18.90 -4.22 -12.65
C SER A 114 17.47 -3.70 -12.81
N VAL A 115 17.31 -2.48 -13.33
CA VAL A 115 16.00 -1.82 -13.44
C VAL A 115 15.81 -1.28 -14.85
N ASP A 116 14.69 -1.63 -15.50
CA ASP A 116 14.26 -1.03 -16.76
C ASP A 116 12.94 -0.27 -16.57
N TYR A 117 12.84 0.88 -17.22
CA TYR A 117 11.71 1.81 -17.08
C TYR A 117 10.82 1.74 -18.32
N ILE A 118 9.54 1.46 -18.12
CA ILE A 118 8.50 1.58 -19.17
C ILE A 118 8.21 3.05 -19.37
N GLY A 119 8.44 3.52 -20.59
CA GLY A 119 8.26 4.92 -20.96
C GLY A 119 6.79 5.34 -21.01
N SER A 120 6.57 6.65 -21.13
CA SER A 120 5.26 7.24 -21.38
C SER A 120 5.34 8.32 -22.44
N ASP A 121 4.24 8.53 -23.15
CA ASP A 121 4.10 9.62 -24.11
C ASP A 121 4.18 10.97 -23.38
N ALA A 122 4.99 11.89 -23.90
CA ALA A 122 5.28 13.16 -23.24
C ALA A 122 4.09 14.14 -23.23
N LEU A 123 3.13 14.00 -24.16
CA LEU A 123 1.98 14.88 -24.28
C LEU A 123 0.76 14.36 -23.53
N THR A 124 0.49 13.06 -23.68
CA THR A 124 -0.71 12.42 -23.10
C THR A 124 -0.43 11.75 -21.75
N GLY A 125 0.84 11.51 -21.44
CA GLY A 125 1.26 10.75 -20.27
C GLY A 125 0.94 9.25 -20.38
N GLN A 126 0.39 8.74 -21.48
CA GLN A 126 0.04 7.31 -21.61
C GLN A 126 1.30 6.43 -21.60
N LEU A 127 1.24 5.32 -20.85
CA LEU A 127 2.34 4.36 -20.80
C LEU A 127 2.48 3.59 -22.13
N HIS A 128 3.71 3.34 -22.51
CA HIS A 128 4.07 2.52 -23.67
C HIS A 128 4.05 1.03 -23.29
N TYR A 129 2.86 0.45 -23.12
CA TYR A 129 2.68 -0.94 -22.68
C TYR A 129 3.36 -1.97 -23.59
N ASP A 130 3.63 -1.63 -24.87
CA ASP A 130 4.38 -2.49 -25.81
C ASP A 130 5.86 -2.64 -25.41
N GLU A 131 6.39 -1.76 -24.58
CA GLU A 131 7.74 -1.87 -24.03
C GLU A 131 7.88 -2.97 -22.98
N LEU A 132 6.77 -3.43 -22.37
CA LEU A 132 6.80 -4.51 -21.39
C LEU A 132 7.47 -5.76 -21.95
N GLU A 133 6.99 -6.23 -23.11
CA GLU A 133 7.57 -7.41 -23.79
C GLU A 133 9.00 -7.16 -24.27
N LYS A 134 9.30 -5.96 -24.75
CA LYS A 134 10.64 -5.60 -25.26
C LYS A 134 11.70 -5.55 -24.17
N LYS A 135 11.31 -5.19 -22.95
CA LYS A 135 12.21 -5.02 -21.80
C LYS A 135 12.19 -6.21 -20.83
N TYR A 136 11.28 -7.16 -21.03
CA TYR A 136 11.28 -8.41 -20.28
C TYR A 136 12.58 -9.18 -20.47
N ARG A 137 13.08 -9.77 -19.37
CA ARG A 137 14.29 -10.62 -19.37
C ARG A 137 14.02 -11.91 -18.60
N PRO A 138 14.75 -13.00 -18.87
CA PRO A 138 14.56 -14.27 -18.14
C PRO A 138 14.75 -14.16 -16.62
N ASN A 139 15.53 -13.18 -16.14
CA ASN A 139 15.73 -12.89 -14.72
C ASN A 139 14.85 -11.75 -14.21
N THR A 140 13.80 -11.34 -14.94
CA THR A 140 12.80 -10.39 -14.43
C THR A 140 12.04 -11.05 -13.27
N ALA A 141 12.24 -10.53 -12.07
CA ALA A 141 11.62 -11.05 -10.86
C ALA A 141 10.29 -10.35 -10.55
N TYR A 142 10.26 -9.02 -10.74
CA TYR A 142 9.09 -8.21 -10.38
C TYR A 142 8.82 -7.11 -11.40
N LEU A 143 7.51 -6.77 -11.52
CA LEU A 143 7.07 -5.49 -12.03
C LEU A 143 6.59 -4.65 -10.86
N VAL A 144 7.09 -3.42 -10.76
CA VAL A 144 6.74 -2.46 -9.70
C VAL A 144 6.13 -1.23 -10.36
N CYS A 145 4.92 -0.86 -9.98
CA CYS A 145 4.25 0.29 -10.59
C CYS A 145 3.34 1.03 -9.60
N ASN A 146 3.17 2.34 -9.80
CA ASN A 146 2.06 3.05 -9.19
C ASN A 146 0.78 2.81 -9.99
N HIS A 147 -0.36 2.72 -9.31
CA HIS A 147 -1.67 2.56 -9.97
C HIS A 147 -2.16 3.86 -10.60
N ALA A 148 -1.76 5.02 -10.07
CA ALA A 148 -1.99 6.31 -10.70
C ALA A 148 -0.85 7.28 -10.39
N SER A 149 -0.47 8.08 -11.39
CA SER A 149 0.55 9.12 -11.24
C SER A 149 0.04 10.26 -10.36
N ASN A 150 0.80 10.63 -9.35
CA ASN A 150 0.53 11.81 -8.52
C ASN A 150 0.82 13.14 -9.25
N VAL A 151 1.49 13.09 -10.40
CA VAL A 151 1.87 14.27 -11.19
C VAL A 151 0.90 14.51 -12.34
N THR A 152 0.62 13.48 -13.14
CA THR A 152 -0.21 13.60 -14.34
C THR A 152 -1.67 13.21 -14.12
N GLY A 153 -1.98 12.46 -13.07
CA GLY A 153 -3.31 11.91 -12.82
C GLY A 153 -3.67 10.70 -13.69
N ASN A 154 -2.80 10.29 -14.62
CA ASN A 154 -3.04 9.10 -15.43
C ASN A 154 -3.17 7.85 -14.55
N VAL A 155 -4.15 7.02 -14.87
CA VAL A 155 -4.41 5.73 -14.20
C VAL A 155 -3.91 4.60 -15.08
N LEU A 156 -3.18 3.68 -14.47
CA LEU A 156 -2.60 2.51 -15.13
C LEU A 156 -3.69 1.46 -15.42
N ASP A 157 -3.63 0.82 -16.59
CA ASP A 157 -4.43 -0.36 -16.90
C ASP A 157 -3.89 -1.56 -16.10
N LEU A 158 -4.40 -1.72 -14.88
CA LEU A 158 -3.95 -2.76 -13.96
C LEU A 158 -4.25 -4.16 -14.50
N GLN A 159 -5.31 -4.35 -15.28
CA GLN A 159 -5.65 -5.65 -15.86
C GLN A 159 -4.61 -6.08 -16.88
N ARG A 160 -4.18 -5.16 -17.73
CA ARG A 160 -3.11 -5.41 -18.71
C ARG A 160 -1.77 -5.76 -18.03
N ILE A 161 -1.43 -5.06 -16.95
CA ILE A 161 -0.24 -5.35 -16.15
C ILE A 161 -0.34 -6.72 -15.47
N LYS A 162 -1.49 -7.04 -14.87
CA LYS A 162 -1.73 -8.36 -14.26
C LYS A 162 -1.56 -9.49 -15.27
N LEU A 163 -2.15 -9.34 -16.46
CA LEU A 163 -2.04 -10.34 -17.53
C LEU A 163 -0.58 -10.55 -17.93
N PHE A 164 0.19 -9.49 -18.10
CA PHE A 164 1.62 -9.58 -18.39
C PHE A 164 2.39 -10.33 -17.28
N CYS A 165 2.19 -9.94 -16.01
CA CYS A 165 2.86 -10.58 -14.89
C CYS A 165 2.48 -12.07 -14.76
N GLN A 166 1.22 -12.41 -14.99
CA GLN A 166 0.74 -13.79 -14.97
C GLN A 166 1.37 -14.63 -16.11
N THR A 167 1.42 -14.06 -17.32
CA THR A 167 2.00 -14.73 -18.51
C THR A 167 3.48 -15.06 -18.29
N HIS A 168 4.22 -14.14 -17.67
CA HIS A 168 5.65 -14.30 -17.44
C HIS A 168 6.02 -14.87 -16.07
N HIS A 169 5.03 -15.19 -15.23
CA HIS A 169 5.22 -15.71 -13.87
C HIS A 169 6.11 -14.83 -12.99
N ILE A 170 6.01 -13.50 -13.13
CA ILE A 170 6.74 -12.53 -12.33
C ILE A 170 5.84 -11.91 -11.25
N GLY A 171 6.46 -11.45 -10.15
CA GLY A 171 5.72 -10.76 -9.09
C GLY A 171 5.24 -9.37 -9.50
N LEU A 172 4.14 -8.91 -8.90
CA LEU A 172 3.58 -7.58 -9.13
C LEU A 172 3.44 -6.84 -7.81
N ILE A 173 4.13 -5.70 -7.70
CA ILE A 173 4.06 -4.79 -6.54
C ILE A 173 3.43 -3.47 -7.02
N VAL A 174 2.35 -3.04 -6.35
CA VAL A 174 1.60 -1.85 -6.78
C VAL A 174 1.54 -0.83 -5.65
N ASP A 175 2.00 0.40 -5.93
CA ASP A 175 1.76 1.57 -5.09
C ASP A 175 0.36 2.13 -5.39
N VAL A 176 -0.55 1.97 -4.44
CA VAL A 176 -1.93 2.46 -4.56
C VAL A 176 -2.19 3.72 -3.75
N SER A 177 -1.14 4.48 -3.42
CA SER A 177 -1.24 5.69 -2.58
C SER A 177 -2.21 6.74 -3.11
N GLN A 178 -2.40 6.84 -4.42
CA GLN A 178 -3.36 7.77 -5.03
C GLN A 178 -4.75 7.17 -5.22
N THR A 179 -4.84 5.86 -5.34
CA THR A 179 -6.07 5.18 -5.77
C THR A 179 -6.78 4.44 -4.66
N ALA A 180 -6.11 4.06 -3.57
CA ALA A 180 -6.75 3.45 -2.42
C ALA A 180 -7.84 4.36 -1.84
N GLY A 181 -9.10 3.93 -1.89
CA GLY A 181 -10.27 4.69 -1.47
C GLY A 181 -10.83 5.69 -2.50
N ALA A 182 -10.19 5.82 -3.68
CA ALA A 182 -10.64 6.65 -4.79
C ALA A 182 -11.09 5.82 -6.00
N TYR A 183 -10.38 4.72 -6.30
CA TYR A 183 -10.65 3.82 -7.42
C TYR A 183 -10.90 2.40 -6.92
N PRO A 184 -11.76 1.62 -7.60
CA PRO A 184 -11.89 0.19 -7.34
C PRO A 184 -10.57 -0.54 -7.62
N ILE A 185 -10.14 -1.36 -6.68
CA ILE A 185 -8.97 -2.22 -6.82
C ILE A 185 -9.38 -3.62 -6.40
N ASP A 186 -9.21 -4.59 -7.28
CA ASP A 186 -9.56 -5.98 -7.03
C ASP A 186 -8.32 -6.85 -7.20
N ILE A 187 -7.94 -7.55 -6.11
CA ILE A 187 -6.82 -8.50 -6.08
C ILE A 187 -7.27 -9.92 -5.74
N SER A 188 -8.56 -10.22 -5.92
CA SER A 188 -9.13 -11.55 -5.62
C SER A 188 -8.53 -12.65 -6.49
N ASP A 189 -8.00 -12.31 -7.67
CA ASP A 189 -7.33 -13.22 -8.61
C ASP A 189 -5.97 -13.76 -8.11
N GLY A 190 -5.39 -13.16 -7.07
CA GLY A 190 -4.12 -13.60 -6.50
C GLY A 190 -2.87 -13.24 -7.31
N ILE A 191 -2.98 -12.43 -8.38
CA ILE A 191 -1.85 -12.07 -9.26
C ILE A 191 -0.94 -11.04 -8.60
N VAL A 192 -1.54 -10.04 -7.93
CA VAL A 192 -0.78 -9.01 -7.23
C VAL A 192 -0.03 -9.61 -6.05
N THR A 193 1.30 -9.47 -6.00
CA THR A 193 2.11 -9.93 -4.88
C THR A 193 1.92 -9.04 -3.66
N ALA A 194 1.98 -7.71 -3.84
CA ALA A 194 1.79 -6.76 -2.74
C ALA A 194 1.16 -5.44 -3.25
N LEU A 195 0.19 -4.91 -2.48
CA LEU A 195 -0.27 -3.54 -2.55
C LEU A 195 0.36 -2.73 -1.41
N CYS A 196 0.93 -1.57 -1.71
CA CYS A 196 1.42 -0.61 -0.73
C CYS A 196 0.54 0.64 -0.72
N PHE A 197 0.05 1.05 0.46
CA PHE A 197 -0.89 2.16 0.57
C PHE A 197 -0.54 3.14 1.69
N THR A 198 -1.07 4.36 1.60
CA THR A 198 -1.00 5.36 2.67
C THR A 198 -2.40 5.70 3.18
N GLY A 199 -2.53 5.93 4.49
CA GLY A 199 -3.83 6.16 5.10
C GLY A 199 -4.34 7.60 4.98
N HIS A 200 -3.45 8.59 4.86
CA HIS A 200 -3.79 10.01 5.03
C HIS A 200 -4.40 10.70 3.80
N LYS A 201 -4.51 10.01 2.66
CA LYS A 201 -5.12 10.51 1.42
C LYS A 201 -6.60 10.08 1.35
N SER A 202 -7.04 9.44 0.27
CA SER A 202 -8.45 9.09 0.04
C SER A 202 -9.04 8.04 0.99
N LEU A 203 -8.21 7.42 1.84
CA LEU A 203 -8.68 6.60 2.96
C LEU A 203 -9.05 7.42 4.21
N TYR A 204 -8.85 8.73 4.22
CA TYR A 204 -9.18 9.65 5.31
C TYR A 204 -8.50 9.38 6.65
N GLY A 205 -7.56 8.45 6.72
CA GLY A 205 -6.84 8.12 7.94
C GLY A 205 -5.92 9.25 8.43
N PRO A 206 -5.46 9.19 9.68
CA PRO A 206 -4.46 10.11 10.21
C PRO A 206 -3.12 10.00 9.45
N GLY A 207 -2.31 11.06 9.50
CA GLY A 207 -0.89 10.97 9.18
C GLY A 207 -0.19 9.92 10.05
N GLY A 208 0.86 9.30 9.56
CA GLY A 208 1.54 8.22 10.28
C GLY A 208 0.78 6.88 10.22
N THR A 209 -0.05 6.69 9.20
CA THR A 209 -0.72 5.42 8.89
C THR A 209 -0.56 5.06 7.43
N GLY A 210 -0.36 3.77 7.17
CA GLY A 210 -0.26 3.14 5.87
C GLY A 210 -0.17 1.63 6.05
N GLY A 211 0.09 0.89 5.00
CA GLY A 211 0.21 -0.56 5.12
C GLY A 211 0.56 -1.26 3.83
N ILE A 212 0.68 -2.55 3.99
CA ILE A 212 0.97 -3.54 2.96
C ILE A 212 -0.16 -4.57 2.99
N CYS A 213 -0.77 -4.87 1.85
CA CYS A 213 -1.59 -6.05 1.66
C CYS A 213 -0.80 -7.00 0.75
N ILE A 214 -0.36 -8.14 1.25
CA ILE A 214 0.62 -9.01 0.61
C ILE A 214 0.20 -10.47 0.64
N ARG A 215 0.53 -11.22 -0.40
CA ARG A 215 0.33 -12.68 -0.42
C ARG A 215 1.18 -13.38 0.65
N LYS A 216 0.56 -14.30 1.37
CA LYS A 216 1.17 -15.05 2.49
C LYS A 216 2.35 -15.93 2.07
N ASP A 217 2.35 -16.38 0.81
CA ASP A 217 3.40 -17.23 0.22
C ASP A 217 4.63 -16.46 -0.27
N THR A 218 4.64 -15.13 -0.13
CA THR A 218 5.77 -14.30 -0.56
C THR A 218 6.96 -14.47 0.40
N ALA A 219 8.11 -14.86 -0.14
CA ALA A 219 9.35 -14.88 0.64
C ALA A 219 9.86 -13.45 0.84
N VAL A 220 9.95 -13.01 2.09
CA VAL A 220 10.36 -11.64 2.45
C VAL A 220 11.44 -11.70 3.51
N ARG A 221 12.53 -10.96 3.31
CA ARG A 221 13.55 -10.72 4.33
C ARG A 221 13.17 -9.50 5.18
N PRO A 222 13.47 -9.50 6.48
CA PRO A 222 13.24 -8.34 7.33
C PRO A 222 14.01 -7.11 6.84
N TYR A 223 13.32 -5.98 6.71
CA TYR A 223 13.95 -4.68 6.46
C TYR A 223 14.25 -3.94 7.77
N LEU A 224 13.31 -4.00 8.72
CA LEU A 224 13.47 -3.49 10.08
C LEU A 224 13.57 -4.66 11.03
N THR A 225 14.47 -4.55 11.97
CA THR A 225 14.62 -5.52 13.06
C THR A 225 14.36 -4.86 14.40
N GLY A 226 13.68 -5.56 15.30
CA GLY A 226 13.35 -5.02 16.62
C GLY A 226 12.35 -5.91 17.36
N GLY A 227 11.86 -5.44 18.50
CA GLY A 227 10.91 -6.22 19.29
C GLY A 227 9.55 -6.33 18.60
N ASP A 228 9.10 -7.56 18.40
CA ASP A 228 7.79 -7.92 17.85
C ASP A 228 6.77 -8.34 18.94
N GLY A 229 7.27 -8.55 20.17
CA GLY A 229 6.46 -8.92 21.33
C GLY A 229 6.22 -10.42 21.51
N ILE A 230 6.59 -11.28 20.55
CA ILE A 230 6.30 -12.72 20.59
C ILE A 230 7.56 -13.61 20.62
N HIS A 231 8.58 -13.30 19.86
CA HIS A 231 9.80 -14.13 19.76
C HIS A 231 10.98 -13.53 20.53
N SER A 232 10.78 -13.15 21.82
CA SER A 232 11.72 -12.34 22.59
C SER A 232 13.08 -12.99 22.86
N PHE A 233 13.22 -14.29 22.66
CA PHE A 233 14.47 -15.04 22.86
C PHE A 233 15.18 -15.39 21.56
N GLU A 234 14.58 -15.08 20.42
CA GLU A 234 15.19 -15.31 19.11
C GLU A 234 16.14 -14.14 18.77
N HIS A 235 17.28 -14.46 18.18
CA HIS A 235 18.31 -13.48 17.81
C HIS A 235 17.94 -12.77 16.49
N GLU A 236 17.15 -13.41 15.64
CA GLU A 236 16.78 -12.91 14.32
C GLU A 236 15.32 -12.48 14.28
N GLN A 237 15.03 -11.51 13.43
CA GLN A 237 13.65 -11.08 13.16
C GLN A 237 12.91 -12.22 12.44
N PRO A 238 11.69 -12.58 12.87
CA PRO A 238 10.88 -13.57 12.17
C PRO A 238 10.60 -13.16 10.71
N CYS A 239 10.65 -14.15 9.80
CA CYS A 239 10.38 -13.95 8.38
C CYS A 239 8.91 -14.21 8.00
N GLN A 240 8.08 -14.65 8.95
CA GLN A 240 6.66 -14.94 8.69
C GLN A 240 5.85 -13.66 8.48
N ILE A 241 5.02 -13.62 7.45
CA ILE A 241 4.03 -12.58 7.21
C ILE A 241 2.87 -12.75 8.21
N PRO A 242 2.41 -11.70 8.91
CA PRO A 242 2.79 -10.29 8.77
C PRO A 242 3.94 -9.85 9.69
N THR A 243 4.43 -10.69 10.60
CA THR A 243 5.38 -10.35 11.68
C THR A 243 6.67 -9.74 11.15
N VAL A 244 7.14 -10.17 9.97
CA VAL A 244 8.33 -9.62 9.28
C VAL A 244 8.27 -8.11 9.06
N PHE A 245 7.07 -7.53 9.02
CA PHE A 245 6.81 -6.10 8.83
C PHE A 245 6.44 -5.36 10.12
N GLU A 246 6.22 -6.06 11.22
CA GLU A 246 5.62 -5.51 12.45
C GLU A 246 6.63 -5.34 13.59
N ALA A 247 7.88 -4.98 13.25
CA ALA A 247 8.88 -4.63 14.27
C ALA A 247 8.53 -3.30 14.97
N GLY A 248 8.49 -3.33 16.30
CA GLY A 248 8.16 -2.16 17.14
C GLY A 248 6.67 -2.05 17.48
N THR A 249 6.36 -1.13 18.39
CA THR A 249 4.97 -0.90 18.85
C THR A 249 4.16 -0.20 17.76
N MET A 250 3.01 -0.78 17.40
CA MET A 250 2.11 -0.24 16.39
C MET A 250 1.41 1.03 16.86
N ASN A 251 1.08 1.91 15.91
CA ASN A 251 0.22 3.09 16.12
C ASN A 251 -1.26 2.67 16.20
N VAL A 252 -1.67 2.02 17.30
CA VAL A 252 -3.02 1.45 17.46
C VAL A 252 -4.11 2.52 17.27
N ALA A 253 -3.96 3.69 17.89
CA ALA A 253 -4.94 4.76 17.76
C ALA A 253 -5.07 5.27 16.33
N GLY A 254 -3.94 5.46 15.63
CA GLY A 254 -3.94 5.83 14.22
C GLY A 254 -4.57 4.77 13.32
N ILE A 255 -4.30 3.47 13.57
CA ILE A 255 -4.90 2.34 12.84
C ILE A 255 -6.42 2.32 13.05
N ILE A 256 -6.91 2.54 14.25
CA ILE A 256 -8.35 2.61 14.55
C ILE A 256 -9.00 3.79 13.79
N GLY A 257 -8.34 4.95 13.76
CA GLY A 257 -8.78 6.10 12.97
C GLY A 257 -8.79 5.81 11.46
N LEU A 258 -7.75 5.13 10.94
CA LEU A 258 -7.71 4.66 9.55
C LEU A 258 -8.89 3.72 9.25
N GLY A 259 -9.18 2.78 10.15
CA GLY A 259 -10.33 1.89 10.02
C GLY A 259 -11.67 2.63 9.95
N ALA A 260 -11.84 3.70 10.71
CA ALA A 260 -13.03 4.55 10.60
C ALA A 260 -13.13 5.19 9.20
N GLY A 261 -12.02 5.68 8.64
CA GLY A 261 -11.97 6.21 7.28
C GLY A 261 -12.28 5.15 6.22
N ILE A 262 -11.68 3.96 6.32
CA ILE A 262 -11.93 2.86 5.38
C ILE A 262 -13.40 2.43 5.41
N ARG A 263 -14.02 2.31 6.58
CA ARG A 263 -15.45 1.96 6.70
C ARG A 263 -16.35 2.98 6.03
N LEU A 264 -16.05 4.28 6.10
CA LEU A 264 -16.76 5.31 5.34
C LEU A 264 -16.61 5.11 3.83
N VAL A 265 -15.39 4.77 3.37
CA VAL A 265 -15.15 4.47 1.96
C VAL A 265 -15.94 3.24 1.50
N LEU A 266 -16.02 2.20 2.34
CA LEU A 266 -16.76 0.97 2.05
C LEU A 266 -18.29 1.14 2.06
N GLN A 267 -18.81 2.15 2.77
CA GLN A 267 -20.24 2.49 2.76
C GLN A 267 -20.66 3.21 1.48
N ASP A 268 -19.74 3.93 0.86
CA ASP A 268 -19.97 4.64 -0.40
C ASP A 268 -19.57 3.73 -1.59
N SER A 269 -20.17 3.98 -2.74
CA SER A 269 -19.73 3.34 -3.98
C SER A 269 -18.43 3.99 -4.48
N LEU A 270 -17.33 3.23 -4.56
CA LEU A 270 -16.09 3.70 -5.17
C LEU A 270 -16.29 4.15 -6.62
N ALA A 271 -17.18 3.50 -7.37
CA ALA A 271 -17.54 3.91 -8.72
C ALA A 271 -18.20 5.29 -8.74
N GLN A 272 -19.09 5.59 -7.79
CA GLN A 272 -19.71 6.91 -7.67
C GLN A 272 -18.70 7.98 -7.26
N ARG A 273 -17.76 7.66 -6.35
CA ARG A 273 -16.66 8.55 -5.98
C ARG A 273 -15.78 8.89 -7.17
N MET A 274 -15.38 7.89 -7.94
CA MET A 274 -14.60 8.04 -9.16
C MET A 274 -15.34 8.93 -10.18
N GLN A 275 -16.62 8.65 -10.41
CA GLN A 275 -17.45 9.45 -11.34
C GLN A 275 -17.57 10.91 -10.88
N HIS A 276 -17.75 11.14 -9.57
CA HIS A 276 -17.81 12.49 -9.03
C HIS A 276 -16.48 13.25 -9.20
N GLN A 277 -15.35 12.60 -8.93
CA GLN A 277 -14.02 13.20 -9.14
C GLN A 277 -13.78 13.53 -10.62
N GLN A 278 -14.17 12.63 -11.54
CA GLN A 278 -14.08 12.89 -12.97
C GLN A 278 -14.95 14.09 -13.38
N THR A 279 -16.19 14.15 -12.92
CA THR A 279 -17.08 15.29 -13.19
C THR A 279 -16.48 16.63 -12.72
N LEU A 280 -15.86 16.66 -11.53
CA LEU A 280 -15.22 17.87 -11.02
C LEU A 280 -13.97 18.24 -11.85
N ALA A 281 -13.19 17.25 -12.27
CA ALA A 281 -12.03 17.45 -13.13
C ALA A 281 -12.45 18.01 -14.51
N ASP A 282 -13.50 17.45 -15.11
CA ASP A 282 -14.02 17.90 -16.39
C ASP A 282 -14.54 19.35 -16.31
N ILE A 283 -15.25 19.73 -15.26
CA ILE A 283 -15.69 21.10 -15.00
C ILE A 283 -14.48 22.05 -14.88
N PHE A 284 -13.45 21.63 -14.13
CA PHE A 284 -12.25 22.46 -13.94
C PHE A 284 -11.45 22.67 -15.22
N VAL A 285 -11.34 21.64 -16.06
CA VAL A 285 -10.58 21.69 -17.31
C VAL A 285 -11.33 22.46 -18.41
N SER A 286 -12.65 22.37 -18.41
CA SER A 286 -13.49 23.01 -19.46
C SER A 286 -13.88 24.46 -19.15
N GLY A 287 -13.73 24.94 -17.93
CA GLY A 287 -14.21 26.23 -17.50
C GLY A 287 -13.22 27.22 -17.05
#